data_70d13e8fbefb8b41bc250b47e7720cce
#
_entry.id   70d13e8fbefb8b41bc250b47e7720cce
#
_cell.length_a   1.000
_cell.length_b   1.000
_cell.length_c   1.000
_cell.angle_alpha   90.00
_cell.angle_beta   90.00
_cell.angle_gamma   90.00
#
_symmetry.space_group_name_H-M   'P 1'
#
loop_
_entity.id
_entity.type
_entity.pdbx_description
1 polymer ?
#
loop_
_entity_poly.entity_id
_entity_poly.type
_entity_poly.pdbx_seq_one_letter_code
_entity_poly.pdbx_strand_id
1 'polypeptide(L)'
;MHPLPHDGLALASLDEQLLIPGVKGLPITEPLHQGAIGVQGWKVLHADTSFPVAVLKTSALKHNLDWMCRFCERHKVSLAPHGKTTMSPQLFGAQLANGAWGITLASATQIQVAHRFGVRRVLLANQLVAPADIKAILALLHDDPDFECIVLADSLAGVARLAEAVAAHPLPRPLPVLVELGLAGKRAGCRTPEEALTVARAVEGAPGLLLALSLIH
;
A
#
# COMPACT_ATOMS: atom_id res chain seq x y z
N MET A 1 10.31 20.33 15.61
CA MET A 1 9.28 19.29 15.43
C MET A 1 10.01 17.98 15.22
N HIS A 2 9.83 16.95 16.06
CA HIS A 2 10.46 15.66 15.82
C HIS A 2 9.80 14.99 14.61
N PRO A 3 10.59 14.47 13.63
CA PRO A 3 10.04 13.73 12.52
C PRO A 3 9.25 12.51 13.02
N LEU A 4 8.26 12.08 12.25
CA LEU A 4 7.56 10.82 12.52
C LEU A 4 8.56 9.66 12.41
N PRO A 5 8.46 8.63 13.26
CA PRO A 5 9.27 7.44 13.11
C PRO A 5 8.98 6.81 11.73
N HIS A 6 10.00 6.29 11.08
CA HIS A 6 9.89 5.57 9.82
C HIS A 6 10.72 4.29 9.90
N ASP A 7 10.20 3.21 9.34
CA ASP A 7 10.83 1.88 9.39
C ASP A 7 11.84 1.72 8.23
N GLY A 8 12.92 2.53 8.28
CA GLY A 8 14.00 2.46 7.27
C GLY A 8 13.60 2.87 5.84
N LEU A 9 12.44 3.51 5.65
CA LEU A 9 12.03 3.97 4.31
C LEU A 9 12.94 5.07 3.77
N ALA A 10 13.16 5.07 2.45
CA ALA A 10 14.03 6.02 1.74
C ALA A 10 13.34 7.39 1.56
N LEU A 11 13.08 8.10 2.67
CA LEU A 11 12.34 9.37 2.66
C LEU A 11 13.20 10.59 2.31
N ALA A 12 14.52 10.50 2.40
CA ALA A 12 15.43 11.64 2.17
C ALA A 12 15.23 12.30 0.79
N SER A 13 14.90 11.52 -0.24
CA SER A 13 14.63 12.05 -1.58
C SER A 13 13.41 12.98 -1.65
N LEU A 14 12.49 12.89 -0.69
CA LEU A 14 11.34 13.81 -0.58
C LEU A 14 11.78 15.18 -0.09
N ASP A 15 12.73 15.24 0.82
CA ASP A 15 13.23 16.51 1.36
C ASP A 15 13.94 17.36 0.29
N GLU A 16 14.53 16.70 -0.70
CA GLU A 16 15.21 17.33 -1.85
C GLU A 16 14.22 17.80 -2.93
N GLN A 17 12.94 17.39 -2.87
CA GLN A 17 11.96 17.79 -3.86
C GLN A 17 11.76 19.30 -3.86
N LEU A 18 11.95 19.93 -5.02
CA LEU A 18 11.75 21.36 -5.18
C LEU A 18 10.26 21.67 -5.36
N LEU A 19 9.72 22.46 -4.46
CA LEU A 19 8.38 23.01 -4.52
C LEU A 19 8.44 24.40 -5.15
N ILE A 20 7.51 24.68 -6.05
CA ILE A 20 7.41 25.96 -6.75
C ILE A 20 6.18 26.75 -6.30
N PRO A 21 6.11 28.08 -6.53
CA PRO A 21 4.91 28.86 -6.28
C PRO A 21 3.67 28.24 -6.91
N GLY A 22 2.54 28.28 -6.19
CA GLY A 22 1.26 27.70 -6.64
C GLY A 22 0.94 26.34 -6.03
N VAL A 23 1.81 25.74 -5.22
CA VAL A 23 1.49 24.53 -4.44
C VAL A 23 0.37 24.86 -3.45
N LYS A 24 -0.75 24.13 -3.55
CA LYS A 24 -1.94 24.37 -2.74
C LYS A 24 -1.64 24.28 -1.24
N GLY A 25 -2.10 25.26 -0.49
CA GLY A 25 -1.98 25.29 0.97
C GLY A 25 -0.65 25.84 1.48
N LEU A 26 0.34 26.09 0.61
CA LEU A 26 1.64 26.63 1.01
C LEU A 26 1.86 28.01 0.42
N PRO A 27 2.27 29.02 1.21
CA PRO A 27 2.48 30.41 0.75
C PRO A 27 3.89 30.56 0.14
N ILE A 28 4.24 29.72 -0.81
CA ILE A 28 5.54 29.69 -1.48
C ILE A 28 5.57 30.81 -2.52
N THR A 29 6.49 31.75 -2.39
CA THR A 29 6.75 32.83 -3.36
C THR A 29 7.98 32.59 -4.23
N GLU A 30 8.95 31.84 -3.70
CA GLU A 30 10.18 31.42 -4.37
C GLU A 30 10.34 29.91 -4.26
N PRO A 31 11.04 29.25 -5.21
CA PRO A 31 11.26 27.79 -5.11
C PRO A 31 11.89 27.39 -3.77
N LEU A 32 11.33 26.36 -3.14
CA LEU A 32 11.69 25.90 -1.80
C LEU A 32 11.80 24.37 -1.78
N HIS A 33 12.86 23.82 -1.20
CA HIS A 33 12.95 22.39 -0.96
C HIS A 33 11.94 21.94 0.10
N GLN A 34 11.28 20.79 -0.13
CA GLN A 34 10.24 20.26 0.75
C GLN A 34 10.74 20.12 2.20
N GLY A 35 11.98 19.66 2.40
CA GLY A 35 12.60 19.56 3.72
C GLY A 35 12.72 20.89 4.47
N ALA A 36 12.71 22.02 3.76
CA ALA A 36 12.79 23.35 4.35
C ALA A 36 11.43 23.97 4.74
N ILE A 37 10.30 23.27 4.50
CA ILE A 37 8.96 23.78 4.89
C ILE A 37 8.88 24.00 6.41
N GLY A 38 9.39 23.05 7.20
CA GLY A 38 9.29 23.09 8.65
C GLY A 38 9.97 24.25 9.33
N VAL A 39 10.98 24.86 8.70
CA VAL A 39 11.73 26.01 9.23
C VAL A 39 11.19 27.37 8.80
N GLN A 40 10.17 27.39 7.91
CA GLN A 40 9.54 28.64 7.47
C GLN A 40 8.72 29.33 8.58
N GLY A 41 8.35 28.60 9.63
CA GLY A 41 7.61 29.14 10.76
C GLY A 41 6.14 29.45 10.47
N TRP A 42 5.59 29.04 9.31
CA TRP A 42 4.18 29.25 8.95
C TRP A 42 3.23 28.64 9.97
N LYS A 43 2.21 29.39 10.33
CA LYS A 43 1.20 28.98 11.32
C LYS A 43 -0.19 29.01 10.70
N VAL A 44 -0.81 27.85 10.55
CA VAL A 44 -2.15 27.72 9.98
C VAL A 44 -3.19 28.58 10.73
N LEU A 45 -3.10 28.60 12.08
CA LEU A 45 -4.02 29.38 12.93
C LEU A 45 -3.81 30.89 12.84
N HIS A 46 -2.67 31.34 12.28
CA HIS A 46 -2.43 32.76 11.98
C HIS A 46 -2.79 33.12 10.53
N ALA A 47 -3.38 32.17 9.79
CA ALA A 47 -3.71 32.34 8.39
C ALA A 47 -2.47 32.59 7.48
N ASP A 48 -1.30 32.09 7.87
CA ASP A 48 -0.08 32.18 7.05
C ASP A 48 -0.15 31.26 5.81
N THR A 49 -1.12 30.34 5.77
CA THR A 49 -1.34 29.40 4.65
C THR A 49 -2.62 29.72 3.90
N SER A 50 -2.69 29.35 2.61
CA SER A 50 -3.93 29.53 1.84
C SER A 50 -5.00 28.50 2.22
N PHE A 51 -6.26 28.90 2.21
CA PHE A 51 -7.40 28.03 2.51
C PHE A 51 -8.17 27.62 1.23
N PRO A 52 -8.79 26.43 1.22
CA PRO A 52 -8.79 25.41 2.28
C PRO A 52 -7.47 24.63 2.32
N VAL A 53 -6.98 24.31 3.53
CA VAL A 53 -5.80 23.50 3.78
C VAL A 53 -6.11 22.31 4.67
N ALA A 54 -5.58 21.12 4.33
CA ALA A 54 -5.65 19.93 5.18
C ALA A 54 -4.40 19.84 6.05
N VAL A 55 -4.59 19.62 7.34
CA VAL A 55 -3.50 19.49 8.30
C VAL A 55 -3.62 18.20 9.10
N LEU A 56 -2.48 17.59 9.44
CA LEU A 56 -2.41 16.47 10.37
C LEU A 56 -1.97 16.97 11.74
N LYS A 57 -2.79 16.69 12.77
CA LYS A 57 -2.39 16.89 14.16
C LYS A 57 -1.43 15.79 14.56
N THR A 58 -0.15 16.12 14.73
CA THR A 58 0.90 15.14 15.08
C THR A 58 0.58 14.38 16.36
N SER A 59 0.04 15.05 17.40
CA SER A 59 -0.36 14.41 18.65
C SER A 59 -1.48 13.37 18.46
N ALA A 60 -2.49 13.69 17.63
CA ALA A 60 -3.58 12.78 17.34
C ALA A 60 -3.11 11.59 16.48
N LEU A 61 -2.26 11.85 15.46
CA LEU A 61 -1.68 10.79 14.64
C LEU A 61 -0.87 9.82 15.51
N LYS A 62 0.01 10.32 16.35
CA LYS A 62 0.80 9.49 17.27
C LYS A 62 -0.09 8.67 18.21
N HIS A 63 -1.10 9.31 18.82
CA HIS A 63 -2.07 8.60 19.67
C HIS A 63 -2.76 7.45 18.94
N ASN A 64 -3.23 7.70 17.69
CA ASN A 64 -3.94 6.69 16.91
C ASN A 64 -3.01 5.53 16.49
N LEU A 65 -1.77 5.82 16.13
CA LEU A 65 -0.76 4.80 15.82
C LEU A 65 -0.50 3.90 17.04
N ASP A 66 -0.22 4.50 18.20
CA ASP A 66 0.01 3.78 19.45
C ASP A 66 -1.23 2.98 19.90
N TRP A 67 -2.43 3.54 19.71
CA TRP A 67 -3.68 2.85 20.04
C TRP A 67 -3.88 1.61 19.16
N MET A 68 -3.68 1.76 17.84
CA MET A 68 -3.87 0.66 16.89
C MET A 68 -2.81 -0.45 17.11
N CYS A 69 -1.57 -0.09 17.41
CA CYS A 69 -0.52 -1.05 17.77
C CYS A 69 -0.97 -1.92 18.95
N ARG A 70 -1.37 -1.28 20.06
CA ARG A 70 -1.87 -2.00 21.26
C ARG A 70 -3.13 -2.82 21.00
N PHE A 71 -4.02 -2.34 20.11
CA PHE A 71 -5.20 -3.10 19.71
C PHE A 71 -4.80 -4.39 18.99
N CYS A 72 -3.91 -4.31 18.00
CA CYS A 72 -3.42 -5.47 17.25
C CYS A 72 -2.71 -6.48 18.17
N GLU A 73 -1.86 -6.01 19.06
CA GLU A 73 -1.18 -6.86 20.03
C GLU A 73 -2.17 -7.60 20.95
N ARG A 74 -3.14 -6.86 21.54
CA ARG A 74 -4.16 -7.43 22.42
C ARG A 74 -4.99 -8.51 21.73
N HIS A 75 -5.37 -8.27 20.47
CA HIS A 75 -6.23 -9.18 19.72
C HIS A 75 -5.46 -10.22 18.89
N LYS A 76 -4.12 -10.17 18.91
CA LYS A 76 -3.23 -11.06 18.16
C LYS A 76 -3.56 -11.07 16.66
N VAL A 77 -3.80 -9.89 16.10
CA VAL A 77 -4.07 -9.68 14.68
C VAL A 77 -2.99 -8.82 14.05
N SER A 78 -2.78 -8.99 12.74
CA SER A 78 -1.90 -8.16 11.95
C SER A 78 -2.71 -7.12 11.17
N LEU A 79 -2.15 -5.94 11.00
CA LEU A 79 -2.80 -4.85 10.28
C LEU A 79 -1.97 -4.47 9.04
N ALA A 80 -2.63 -4.42 7.89
CA ALA A 80 -2.11 -3.80 6.68
C ALA A 80 -2.98 -2.57 6.33
N PRO A 81 -2.67 -1.38 6.84
CA PRO A 81 -3.51 -0.21 6.64
C PRO A 81 -3.55 0.22 5.18
N HIS A 82 -4.70 0.79 4.74
CA HIS A 82 -4.84 1.32 3.40
C HIS A 82 -4.02 2.60 3.19
N GLY A 83 -3.01 2.51 2.31
CA GLY A 83 -2.17 3.63 1.89
C GLY A 83 -2.67 4.37 0.65
N LYS A 84 -3.61 3.78 -0.11
CA LYS A 84 -4.05 4.26 -1.43
C LYS A 84 -4.57 5.69 -1.47
N THR A 85 -5.16 6.17 -0.38
CA THR A 85 -5.81 7.49 -0.34
C THR A 85 -4.79 8.61 -0.15
N THR A 86 -3.83 8.41 0.71
CA THR A 86 -2.81 9.42 1.03
C THR A 86 -1.60 9.34 0.12
N MET A 87 -1.22 8.13 -0.29
CA MET A 87 0.02 7.85 -1.02
C MET A 87 1.22 8.60 -0.43
N SER A 88 1.26 8.65 0.91
CA SER A 88 2.30 9.35 1.68
C SER A 88 3.32 8.35 2.25
N PRO A 89 4.53 8.27 1.70
CA PRO A 89 5.58 7.41 2.24
C PRO A 89 5.92 7.71 3.71
N GLN A 90 5.78 8.98 4.15
CA GLN A 90 5.98 9.36 5.56
C GLN A 90 4.94 8.69 6.48
N LEU A 91 3.68 8.60 6.03
CA LEU A 91 2.63 7.89 6.79
C LEU A 91 2.83 6.37 6.73
N PHE A 92 3.27 5.83 5.60
CA PHE A 92 3.63 4.40 5.50
C PHE A 92 4.71 4.05 6.52
N GLY A 93 5.80 4.84 6.56
CA GLY A 93 6.88 4.66 7.51
C GLY A 93 6.41 4.74 8.96
N ALA A 94 5.56 5.70 9.29
CA ALA A 94 5.00 5.83 10.64
C ALA A 94 4.12 4.63 11.03
N GLN A 95 3.33 4.09 10.10
CA GLN A 95 2.50 2.90 10.33
C GLN A 95 3.34 1.64 10.50
N LEU A 96 4.34 1.42 9.63
CA LEU A 96 5.26 0.28 9.70
C LEU A 96 6.08 0.32 10.99
N ALA A 97 6.64 1.47 11.37
CA ALA A 97 7.37 1.66 12.62
C ALA A 97 6.51 1.43 13.88
N ASN A 98 5.18 1.49 13.75
CA ASN A 98 4.22 1.17 14.82
C ASN A 98 3.59 -0.23 14.65
N GLY A 99 4.27 -1.15 13.98
CA GLY A 99 3.91 -2.56 13.95
C GLY A 99 2.89 -2.94 12.88
N ALA A 100 2.62 -2.09 11.88
CA ALA A 100 1.84 -2.53 10.73
C ALA A 100 2.59 -3.66 9.99
N TRP A 101 1.87 -4.72 9.62
CA TRP A 101 2.43 -5.88 8.92
C TRP A 101 2.89 -5.54 7.50
N GLY A 102 2.23 -4.62 6.86
CA GLY A 102 2.49 -4.16 5.50
C GLY A 102 1.58 -3.00 5.15
N ILE A 103 1.53 -2.61 3.88
CA ILE A 103 0.66 -1.53 3.39
C ILE A 103 -0.31 -2.08 2.35
N THR A 104 -1.59 -1.72 2.45
CA THR A 104 -2.61 -2.08 1.48
C THR A 104 -2.75 -1.00 0.41
N LEU A 105 -2.67 -1.40 -0.85
CA LEU A 105 -2.73 -0.53 -2.02
C LEU A 105 -3.74 -1.05 -3.04
N ALA A 106 -4.07 -0.26 -4.07
CA ALA A 106 -5.16 -0.58 -4.99
C ALA A 106 -4.74 -0.70 -6.46
N SER A 107 -3.47 -0.43 -6.82
CA SER A 107 -2.97 -0.54 -8.19
C SER A 107 -1.48 -0.87 -8.24
N ALA A 108 -1.03 -1.43 -9.36
CA ALA A 108 0.38 -1.71 -9.60
C ALA A 108 1.25 -0.44 -9.49
N THR A 109 0.80 0.68 -10.02
CA THR A 109 1.52 1.97 -9.91
C THR A 109 1.72 2.40 -8.46
N GLN A 110 0.70 2.26 -7.61
CA GLN A 110 0.82 2.57 -6.19
C GLN A 110 1.83 1.65 -5.49
N ILE A 111 1.86 0.37 -5.87
CA ILE A 111 2.83 -0.61 -5.36
C ILE A 111 4.25 -0.24 -5.79
N GLN A 112 4.46 0.12 -7.06
CA GLN A 112 5.77 0.58 -7.55
C GLN A 112 6.28 1.80 -6.76
N VAL A 113 5.39 2.76 -6.46
CA VAL A 113 5.72 3.91 -5.61
C VAL A 113 6.11 3.46 -4.21
N ALA A 114 5.31 2.62 -3.55
CA ALA A 114 5.60 2.13 -2.21
C ALA A 114 6.92 1.35 -2.14
N HIS A 115 7.15 0.44 -3.09
CA HIS A 115 8.40 -0.31 -3.23
C HIS A 115 9.62 0.61 -3.41
N ARG A 116 9.51 1.63 -4.28
CA ARG A 116 10.57 2.64 -4.49
C ARG A 116 11.00 3.32 -3.19
N PHE A 117 10.09 3.53 -2.26
CA PHE A 117 10.39 4.10 -0.94
C PHE A 117 10.81 3.06 0.10
N GLY A 118 10.89 1.78 -0.26
CA GLY A 118 11.39 0.71 0.59
C GLY A 118 10.32 -0.04 1.39
N VAL A 119 9.04 0.10 1.03
CA VAL A 119 7.99 -0.76 1.61
C VAL A 119 8.22 -2.20 1.16
N ARG A 120 8.44 -3.11 2.11
CA ARG A 120 8.81 -4.50 1.84
C ARG A 120 7.62 -5.44 1.66
N ARG A 121 6.45 -5.06 2.16
CA ARG A 121 5.29 -5.95 2.18
C ARG A 121 4.02 -5.18 1.84
N VAL A 122 3.34 -5.62 0.78
CA VAL A 122 2.10 -4.99 0.30
C VAL A 122 1.00 -6.00 0.05
N LEU A 123 -0.24 -5.56 0.29
CA LEU A 123 -1.45 -6.23 -0.17
C LEU A 123 -2.07 -5.40 -1.30
N LEU A 124 -2.19 -5.98 -2.49
CA LEU A 124 -2.96 -5.38 -3.58
C LEU A 124 -4.45 -5.73 -3.38
N ALA A 125 -5.19 -4.82 -2.74
CA ALA A 125 -6.62 -4.98 -2.50
C ALA A 125 -7.46 -4.58 -3.73
N ASN A 126 -7.18 -5.20 -4.84
CA ASN A 126 -7.91 -5.13 -6.10
C ASN A 126 -7.44 -6.28 -7.01
N GLN A 127 -8.27 -6.69 -7.98
CA GLN A 127 -7.89 -7.74 -8.93
C GLN A 127 -6.80 -7.24 -9.87
N LEU A 128 -5.73 -8.02 -9.99
CA LEU A 128 -4.61 -7.74 -10.88
C LEU A 128 -4.90 -8.39 -12.24
N VAL A 129 -5.42 -7.62 -13.20
CA VAL A 129 -5.97 -8.16 -14.46
C VAL A 129 -5.29 -7.63 -15.71
N ALA A 130 -4.75 -6.40 -15.71
CA ALA A 130 -4.11 -5.82 -16.86
C ALA A 130 -2.73 -6.46 -17.11
N PRO A 131 -2.40 -6.93 -18.33
CA PRO A 131 -1.12 -7.59 -18.59
C PRO A 131 0.11 -6.75 -18.23
N ALA A 132 0.06 -5.43 -18.45
CA ALA A 132 1.14 -4.52 -18.12
C ALA A 132 1.34 -4.42 -16.60
N ASP A 133 0.25 -4.37 -15.83
CA ASP A 133 0.30 -4.31 -14.36
C ASP A 133 0.81 -5.63 -13.78
N ILE A 134 0.35 -6.76 -14.31
CA ILE A 134 0.85 -8.09 -13.91
C ILE A 134 2.36 -8.15 -14.14
N LYS A 135 2.82 -7.81 -15.36
CA LYS A 135 4.25 -7.81 -15.69
C LYS A 135 5.06 -6.91 -14.75
N ALA A 136 4.54 -5.72 -14.43
CA ALA A 136 5.20 -4.79 -13.52
C ALA A 136 5.38 -5.37 -12.10
N ILE A 137 4.34 -6.03 -11.56
CA ILE A 137 4.41 -6.67 -10.24
C ILE A 137 5.34 -7.89 -10.25
N LEU A 138 5.27 -8.73 -11.29
CA LEU A 138 6.17 -9.89 -11.41
C LEU A 138 7.63 -9.45 -11.53
N ALA A 139 7.93 -8.35 -12.22
CA ALA A 139 9.29 -7.79 -12.29
C ALA A 139 9.80 -7.38 -10.90
N LEU A 140 8.99 -6.67 -10.10
CA LEU A 140 9.39 -6.30 -8.73
C LEU A 140 9.68 -7.53 -7.87
N LEU A 141 8.83 -8.56 -7.95
CA LEU A 141 8.99 -9.80 -7.19
C LEU A 141 10.19 -10.65 -7.65
N HIS A 142 10.57 -10.54 -8.92
CA HIS A 142 11.74 -11.19 -9.48
C HIS A 142 13.04 -10.48 -9.06
N ASP A 143 13.04 -9.14 -9.13
CA ASP A 143 14.24 -8.31 -8.95
C ASP A 143 14.57 -8.06 -7.47
N ASP A 144 13.57 -8.11 -6.58
CA ASP A 144 13.73 -7.93 -5.13
C ASP A 144 13.21 -9.16 -4.35
N PRO A 145 14.11 -10.09 -3.96
CA PRO A 145 13.72 -11.29 -3.22
C PRO A 145 13.11 -11.02 -1.83
N ASP A 146 13.37 -9.84 -1.25
CA ASP A 146 12.84 -9.45 0.06
C ASP A 146 11.48 -8.75 -0.04
N PHE A 147 11.02 -8.45 -1.25
CA PHE A 147 9.72 -7.83 -1.47
C PHE A 147 8.60 -8.87 -1.49
N GLU A 148 7.54 -8.63 -0.75
CA GLU A 148 6.33 -9.45 -0.71
C GLU A 148 5.14 -8.67 -1.26
N CYS A 149 4.47 -9.20 -2.28
CA CYS A 149 3.22 -8.65 -2.80
C CYS A 149 2.16 -9.75 -2.85
N ILE A 150 1.12 -9.59 -2.05
CA ILE A 150 -0.04 -10.49 -2.07
C ILE A 150 -1.10 -9.88 -2.98
N VAL A 151 -1.62 -10.68 -3.92
CA VAL A 151 -2.66 -10.25 -4.87
C VAL A 151 -3.98 -10.95 -4.61
N LEU A 152 -5.08 -10.41 -5.18
CA LEU A 152 -6.42 -11.00 -5.03
C LEU A 152 -6.83 -11.77 -6.30
N ALA A 153 -7.61 -12.83 -6.08
CA ALA A 153 -8.36 -13.51 -7.13
C ALA A 153 -9.80 -13.78 -6.65
N ASP A 154 -10.77 -13.58 -7.54
CA ASP A 154 -12.19 -13.81 -7.30
C ASP A 154 -12.87 -14.58 -8.43
N SER A 155 -12.10 -15.10 -9.37
CA SER A 155 -12.62 -15.82 -10.53
C SER A 155 -11.60 -16.77 -11.12
N LEU A 156 -12.07 -17.84 -11.76
CA LEU A 156 -11.22 -18.79 -12.49
C LEU A 156 -10.43 -18.11 -13.61
N ALA A 157 -11.03 -17.14 -14.29
CA ALA A 157 -10.36 -16.36 -15.34
C ALA A 157 -9.21 -15.53 -14.76
N GLY A 158 -9.38 -14.95 -13.58
CA GLY A 158 -8.32 -14.23 -12.86
C GLY A 158 -7.15 -15.15 -12.50
N VAL A 159 -7.45 -16.32 -11.93
CA VAL A 159 -6.44 -17.34 -11.61
C VAL A 159 -5.67 -17.80 -12.85
N ALA A 160 -6.39 -18.14 -13.93
CA ALA A 160 -5.77 -18.58 -15.18
C ALA A 160 -4.79 -17.54 -15.73
N ARG A 161 -5.19 -16.27 -15.72
CA ARG A 161 -4.36 -15.15 -16.18
C ARG A 161 -3.09 -14.96 -15.35
N LEU A 162 -3.19 -15.06 -14.02
CA LEU A 162 -2.02 -14.99 -13.16
C LEU A 162 -1.09 -16.20 -13.38
N ALA A 163 -1.65 -17.40 -13.49
CA ALA A 163 -0.88 -18.61 -13.73
C ALA A 163 -0.14 -18.57 -15.08
N GLU A 164 -0.80 -18.13 -16.15
CA GLU A 164 -0.19 -17.93 -17.47
C GLU A 164 0.97 -16.93 -17.41
N ALA A 165 0.76 -15.80 -16.72
CA ALA A 165 1.79 -14.77 -16.58
C ALA A 165 2.99 -15.25 -15.80
N VAL A 166 2.78 -15.99 -14.70
CA VAL A 166 3.88 -16.58 -13.90
C VAL A 166 4.60 -17.68 -14.69
N ALA A 167 3.89 -18.49 -15.50
CA ALA A 167 4.52 -19.47 -16.37
C ALA A 167 5.42 -18.81 -17.43
N ALA A 168 4.98 -17.68 -17.99
CA ALA A 168 5.77 -16.90 -18.97
C ALA A 168 6.95 -16.14 -18.31
N HIS A 169 6.84 -15.77 -17.04
CA HIS A 169 7.84 -15.04 -16.26
C HIS A 169 8.02 -15.70 -14.88
N PRO A 170 8.77 -16.82 -14.80
CA PRO A 170 8.93 -17.58 -13.56
C PRO A 170 9.50 -16.72 -12.44
N LEU A 171 8.91 -16.83 -11.24
CA LEU A 171 9.36 -16.16 -10.04
C LEU A 171 10.25 -17.06 -9.19
N PRO A 172 11.19 -16.50 -8.38
CA PRO A 172 11.98 -17.25 -7.41
C PRO A 172 11.12 -17.95 -6.34
N ARG A 173 9.94 -17.41 -6.06
CA ARG A 173 8.95 -17.91 -5.10
C ARG A 173 7.56 -17.88 -5.73
N PRO A 174 6.65 -18.80 -5.39
CA PRO A 174 5.27 -18.74 -5.88
C PRO A 174 4.60 -17.39 -5.53
N LEU A 175 3.78 -16.88 -6.44
CA LEU A 175 2.98 -15.67 -6.22
C LEU A 175 1.89 -15.94 -5.18
N PRO A 176 1.87 -15.23 -4.04
CA PRO A 176 0.82 -15.43 -3.04
C PRO A 176 -0.48 -14.76 -3.48
N VAL A 177 -1.56 -15.55 -3.46
CA VAL A 177 -2.90 -15.15 -3.88
C VAL A 177 -3.88 -15.33 -2.73
N LEU A 178 -4.65 -14.29 -2.42
CA LEU A 178 -5.82 -14.35 -1.54
C LEU A 178 -7.08 -14.53 -2.39
N VAL A 179 -7.96 -15.43 -1.99
CA VAL A 179 -9.29 -15.52 -2.59
C VAL A 179 -10.21 -14.51 -1.92
N GLU A 180 -10.77 -13.59 -2.73
CA GLU A 180 -11.70 -12.59 -2.23
C GLU A 180 -13.14 -13.12 -2.25
N LEU A 181 -13.76 -13.17 -1.07
CA LEU A 181 -15.19 -13.44 -0.91
C LEU A 181 -15.94 -12.11 -0.75
N GLY A 182 -16.86 -11.84 -1.64
CA GLY A 182 -17.65 -10.62 -1.67
C GLY A 182 -19.14 -10.87 -1.36
N LEU A 183 -19.90 -9.79 -1.30
CA LEU A 183 -21.34 -9.82 -1.10
C LEU A 183 -22.07 -9.54 -2.43
N ALA A 184 -23.23 -10.20 -2.62
CA ALA A 184 -24.09 -9.94 -3.78
C ALA A 184 -24.48 -8.45 -3.86
N GLY A 185 -24.39 -7.88 -5.05
CA GLY A 185 -24.69 -6.47 -5.29
C GLY A 185 -23.64 -5.47 -4.77
N LYS A 186 -22.52 -5.95 -4.21
CA LYS A 186 -21.37 -5.13 -3.80
C LYS A 186 -20.25 -5.19 -4.85
N ARG A 187 -19.03 -4.75 -4.48
CA ARG A 187 -17.92 -4.50 -5.42
C ARG A 187 -17.42 -5.79 -6.09
N ALA A 188 -16.37 -6.38 -5.57
CA ALA A 188 -15.65 -7.52 -6.12
C ALA A 188 -15.82 -8.75 -5.21
N GLY A 189 -15.17 -9.85 -5.55
CA GLY A 189 -15.15 -11.08 -4.78
C GLY A 189 -16.15 -12.14 -5.27
N CYS A 190 -15.88 -13.40 -4.97
CA CYS A 190 -16.78 -14.52 -5.19
C CYS A 190 -18.10 -14.27 -4.45
N ARG A 191 -19.22 -14.65 -5.07
CA ARG A 191 -20.56 -14.34 -4.53
C ARG A 191 -21.09 -15.39 -3.57
N THR A 192 -20.52 -16.59 -3.64
CA THR A 192 -20.88 -17.70 -2.75
C THR A 192 -19.61 -18.39 -2.19
N PRO A 193 -19.74 -19.08 -1.06
CA PRO A 193 -18.64 -19.91 -0.52
C PRO A 193 -18.18 -20.98 -1.50
N GLU A 194 -19.09 -21.54 -2.30
CA GLU A 194 -18.80 -22.59 -3.30
C GLU A 194 -17.95 -22.03 -4.45
N GLU A 195 -18.26 -20.81 -4.92
CA GLU A 195 -17.42 -20.10 -5.90
C GLU A 195 -16.03 -19.83 -5.33
N ALA A 196 -15.95 -19.33 -4.07
CA ALA A 196 -14.67 -19.05 -3.43
C ALA A 196 -13.84 -20.33 -3.25
N LEU A 197 -14.47 -21.45 -2.87
CA LEU A 197 -13.79 -22.75 -2.76
C LEU A 197 -13.29 -23.24 -4.13
N THR A 198 -14.06 -23.02 -5.19
CA THR A 198 -13.68 -23.39 -6.55
C THR A 198 -12.45 -22.57 -7.00
N VAL A 199 -12.45 -21.26 -6.74
CA VAL A 199 -11.31 -20.37 -7.03
C VAL A 199 -10.09 -20.76 -6.20
N ALA A 200 -10.26 -21.08 -4.91
CA ALA A 200 -9.18 -21.51 -4.03
C ALA A 200 -8.50 -22.79 -4.55
N ARG A 201 -9.28 -23.81 -4.93
CA ARG A 201 -8.76 -25.05 -5.54
C ARG A 201 -8.03 -24.78 -6.85
N ALA A 202 -8.50 -23.81 -7.64
CA ALA A 202 -7.83 -23.43 -8.88
C ALA A 202 -6.47 -22.77 -8.60
N VAL A 203 -6.38 -21.92 -7.56
CA VAL A 203 -5.10 -21.34 -7.12
C VAL A 203 -4.14 -22.44 -6.64
N GLU A 204 -4.62 -23.37 -5.80
CA GLU A 204 -3.82 -24.51 -5.28
C GLU A 204 -3.29 -25.40 -6.41
N GLY A 205 -4.10 -25.64 -7.43
CA GLY A 205 -3.73 -26.47 -8.59
C GLY A 205 -2.87 -25.76 -9.62
N ALA A 206 -2.67 -24.44 -9.53
CA ALA A 206 -1.94 -23.65 -10.53
C ALA A 206 -0.44 -23.56 -10.18
N PRO A 207 0.46 -24.14 -11.00
CA PRO A 207 1.90 -24.02 -10.79
C PRO A 207 2.36 -22.56 -10.70
N GLY A 208 3.21 -22.26 -9.71
CA GLY A 208 3.76 -20.92 -9.49
C GLY A 208 2.82 -19.96 -8.75
N LEU A 209 1.62 -20.38 -8.36
CA LEU A 209 0.76 -19.66 -7.43
C LEU A 209 0.78 -20.32 -6.04
N LEU A 210 0.51 -19.55 -5.01
CA LEU A 210 0.39 -20.01 -3.62
C LEU A 210 -0.91 -19.47 -3.03
N LEU A 211 -1.81 -20.35 -2.62
CA LEU A 211 -2.98 -19.95 -1.84
C LEU A 211 -2.52 -19.46 -0.46
N ALA A 212 -2.53 -18.13 -0.26
CA ALA A 212 -2.03 -17.52 0.95
C ALA A 212 -3.06 -17.54 2.07
N LEU A 213 -4.28 -17.08 1.79
CA LEU A 213 -5.42 -17.04 2.73
C LEU A 213 -6.71 -16.71 1.94
N SER A 214 -7.78 -16.36 2.66
CA SER A 214 -9.00 -15.77 2.09
C SER A 214 -9.27 -14.40 2.67
N LEU A 215 -9.82 -13.50 1.87
CA LEU A 215 -10.26 -12.16 2.25
C LEU A 215 -11.77 -12.05 2.12
N ILE A 216 -12.44 -11.48 3.13
CA ILE A 216 -13.89 -11.21 3.13
C ILE A 216 -14.08 -9.69 3.22
N HIS A 217 -14.86 -9.14 2.31
CA HIS A 217 -15.29 -7.73 2.29
C HIS A 217 -16.77 -7.59 2.58
#